data_f8a86390b290587e4f1d9a023651952b
#
_entry.id   f8a86390b290587e4f1d9a023651952b
#
_cell.length_a   1.000
_cell.length_b   1.000
_cell.length_c   1.000
_cell.angle_alpha   90.00
_cell.angle_beta   90.00
_cell.angle_gamma   90.00
#
_symmetry.space_group_name_H-M   'P 1'
#
loop_
_entity.id
_entity.type
_entity.pdbx_description
1 polymer ?
#
loop_
_entity_poly.entity_id
_entity_poly.type
_entity_poly.pdbx_seq_one_letter_code
_entity_poly.pdbx_strand_id
1 'polypeptide(L)'
;DLAAANKISNDDAHDAIADCRLMLELLKIIDGQIPEWIDFFISTATKPGMQAAINCKTFLALGEVYRRERFRYPVVICGADATRPNEIVFFDLSFDPEEIFSLETSDIFSMVHKGGRDGPLKKYKINKTIPICPQEMIKDNAIFDMDINVLIKRAELVKNNTDFHTCLLYTSPSPRDSSQ
;
A
#
# COMPACT_ATOMS: atom_id res chain seq x y z
N ASP A 1 11.87 -21.15 -1.70
CA ASP A 1 12.85 -20.55 -0.78
C ASP A 1 13.78 -19.61 -1.56
N LEU A 2 13.85 -18.33 -1.14
CA LEU A 2 14.67 -17.29 -1.80
C LEU A 2 16.17 -17.57 -1.68
N ALA A 3 16.62 -18.13 -0.56
CA ALA A 3 18.02 -18.44 -0.35
C ALA A 3 18.49 -19.52 -1.34
N ALA A 4 17.75 -20.59 -1.47
CA ALA A 4 18.06 -21.67 -2.42
C ALA A 4 18.07 -21.18 -3.87
N ALA A 5 17.08 -20.32 -4.25
CA ALA A 5 17.01 -19.73 -5.58
C ALA A 5 18.24 -18.85 -5.92
N ASN A 6 18.87 -18.25 -4.91
CA ASN A 6 20.06 -17.42 -5.03
C ASN A 6 21.36 -18.11 -4.63
N LYS A 7 21.34 -19.44 -4.45
CA LYS A 7 22.51 -20.28 -4.08
C LYS A 7 23.17 -19.85 -2.77
N ILE A 8 22.40 -19.33 -1.84
CA ILE A 8 22.86 -19.01 -0.49
C ILE A 8 22.66 -20.25 0.39
N SER A 9 23.71 -20.68 1.13
CA SER A 9 23.59 -21.78 2.07
C SER A 9 22.60 -21.46 3.19
N ASN A 10 21.79 -22.46 3.55
CA ASN A 10 20.75 -22.38 4.58
C ASN A 10 20.91 -23.54 5.58
N ASP A 11 22.11 -24.06 5.73
CA ASP A 11 22.39 -25.28 6.52
C ASP A 11 22.10 -25.09 8.02
N ASP A 12 22.27 -23.85 8.53
CA ASP A 12 22.05 -23.49 9.93
C ASP A 12 20.74 -22.67 10.12
N ALA A 13 19.74 -22.89 9.26
CA ALA A 13 18.44 -22.21 9.39
C ALA A 13 17.85 -22.44 10.78
N HIS A 14 17.32 -21.38 11.39
CA HIS A 14 16.79 -21.28 12.75
C HIS A 14 17.82 -20.92 13.84
N ASP A 15 19.09 -20.69 13.50
CA ASP A 15 19.97 -19.91 14.35
C ASP A 15 19.81 -18.41 14.03
N ALA A 16 19.59 -17.57 15.04
CA ALA A 16 19.32 -16.14 14.86
C ALA A 16 20.45 -15.41 14.12
N ILE A 17 21.70 -15.81 14.31
CA ILE A 17 22.85 -15.21 13.63
C ILE A 17 22.90 -15.66 12.17
N ALA A 18 22.61 -16.94 11.91
CA ALA A 18 22.55 -17.47 10.55
C ALA A 18 21.42 -16.81 9.74
N ASP A 19 20.23 -16.63 10.34
CA ASP A 19 19.11 -15.92 9.73
C ASP A 19 19.45 -14.46 9.40
N CYS A 20 20.15 -13.75 10.31
CA CYS A 20 20.62 -12.37 10.03
C CYS A 20 21.63 -12.33 8.87
N ARG A 21 22.57 -13.28 8.80
CA ARG A 21 23.55 -13.38 7.70
C ARG A 21 22.85 -13.65 6.36
N LEU A 22 21.90 -14.56 6.35
CA LEU A 22 21.09 -14.89 5.19
C LEU A 22 20.35 -13.64 4.65
N MET A 23 19.73 -12.88 5.55
CA MET A 23 19.04 -11.63 5.19
C MET A 23 20.02 -10.60 4.61
N LEU A 24 21.22 -10.46 5.18
CA LEU A 24 22.25 -9.56 4.66
C LEU A 24 22.74 -9.97 3.27
N GLU A 25 22.93 -11.27 3.02
CA GLU A 25 23.34 -11.75 1.69
C GLU A 25 22.24 -11.50 0.64
N LEU A 26 20.97 -11.74 0.98
CA LEU A 26 19.84 -11.40 0.10
C LEU A 26 19.77 -9.90 -0.17
N LEU A 27 19.96 -9.08 0.86
CA LEU A 27 19.96 -7.62 0.73
C LEU A 27 21.07 -7.13 -0.20
N LYS A 28 22.31 -7.68 -0.09
CA LYS A 28 23.43 -7.36 -0.98
C LYS A 28 23.12 -7.71 -2.44
N ILE A 29 22.45 -8.83 -2.69
CA ILE A 29 22.04 -9.23 -4.05
C ILE A 29 21.06 -8.22 -4.63
N ILE A 30 20.06 -7.80 -3.82
CA ILE A 30 19.07 -6.80 -4.24
C ILE A 30 19.76 -5.46 -4.50
N ASP A 31 20.61 -5.02 -3.58
CA ASP A 31 21.36 -3.75 -3.69
C ASP A 31 22.23 -3.72 -4.94
N GLY A 32 22.90 -4.84 -5.26
CA GLY A 32 23.71 -4.96 -6.48
C GLY A 32 22.91 -4.94 -7.78
N GLN A 33 21.61 -5.25 -7.76
CA GLN A 33 20.76 -5.30 -8.95
C GLN A 33 19.88 -4.06 -9.11
N ILE A 34 19.36 -3.55 -8.00
CA ILE A 34 18.36 -2.46 -7.95
C ILE A 34 18.57 -1.61 -6.68
N PRO A 35 19.71 -0.89 -6.55
CA PRO A 35 20.03 -0.13 -5.35
C PRO A 35 18.98 0.92 -5.00
N GLU A 36 18.31 1.51 -6.00
CA GLU A 36 17.23 2.46 -5.82
C GLU A 36 16.07 1.92 -4.96
N TRP A 37 15.87 0.59 -4.94
CA TRP A 37 14.84 -0.03 -4.11
C TRP A 37 15.26 -0.08 -2.65
N ILE A 38 16.54 -0.34 -2.38
CA ILE A 38 17.06 -0.35 -1.01
C ILE A 38 16.98 1.06 -0.41
N ASP A 39 17.41 2.07 -1.15
CA ASP A 39 17.32 3.47 -0.73
C ASP A 39 15.86 3.88 -0.46
N PHE A 40 14.94 3.47 -1.33
CA PHE A 40 13.52 3.71 -1.14
C PHE A 40 13.00 3.05 0.14
N PHE A 41 13.26 1.76 0.37
CA PHE A 41 12.80 1.06 1.57
C PHE A 41 13.41 1.65 2.86
N ILE A 42 14.66 2.02 2.85
CA ILE A 42 15.29 2.69 3.99
C ILE A 42 14.60 4.03 4.25
N SER A 43 14.32 4.81 3.21
CA SER A 43 13.63 6.09 3.35
C SER A 43 12.23 5.93 3.97
N THR A 44 11.48 4.88 3.58
CA THR A 44 10.12 4.60 4.08
C THR A 44 10.09 3.99 5.49
N ALA A 45 11.22 3.64 6.07
CA ALA A 45 11.31 3.18 7.45
C ALA A 45 10.96 4.27 8.49
N THR A 46 10.94 5.54 8.07
CA THR A 46 10.54 6.68 8.90
C THR A 46 9.16 7.19 8.52
N LYS A 47 8.43 7.77 9.51
CA LYS A 47 7.10 8.36 9.22
C LYS A 47 7.15 9.48 8.16
N PRO A 48 8.10 10.43 8.19
CA PRO A 48 8.21 11.44 7.13
C PRO A 48 8.52 10.84 5.76
N GLY A 49 9.41 9.84 5.70
CA GLY A 49 9.73 9.17 4.44
C GLY A 49 8.54 8.38 3.88
N MET A 50 7.80 7.66 4.73
CA MET A 50 6.57 6.99 4.34
C MET A 50 5.53 8.00 3.83
N GLN A 51 5.38 9.15 4.51
CA GLN A 51 4.47 10.21 4.08
C GLN A 51 4.86 10.77 2.68
N ALA A 52 6.15 10.95 2.44
CA ALA A 52 6.64 11.40 1.14
C ALA A 52 6.36 10.35 0.03
N ALA A 53 6.58 9.07 0.33
CA ALA A 53 6.33 7.97 -0.60
C ALA A 53 4.84 7.85 -0.98
N ILE A 54 3.93 8.02 -0.02
CA ILE A 54 2.48 7.95 -0.25
C ILE A 54 2.00 9.05 -1.20
N ASN A 55 2.62 10.23 -1.16
CA ASN A 55 2.30 11.38 -2.02
C ASN A 55 3.00 11.30 -3.39
N CYS A 56 3.13 10.11 -3.96
CA CYS A 56 3.73 9.89 -5.28
C CYS A 56 2.98 10.64 -6.41
N LYS A 57 3.65 10.82 -7.54
CA LYS A 57 3.09 11.57 -8.69
C LYS A 57 1.90 10.85 -9.33
N THR A 58 2.02 9.55 -9.54
CA THR A 58 1.00 8.73 -10.21
C THR A 58 0.20 7.89 -9.21
N PHE A 59 0.59 6.66 -8.99
CA PHE A 59 -0.01 5.75 -8.03
C PHE A 59 1.06 4.81 -7.45
N LEU A 60 0.68 3.97 -6.51
CA LEU A 60 1.54 3.01 -5.83
C LEU A 60 1.15 1.59 -6.18
N ALA A 61 2.13 0.71 -6.27
CA ALA A 61 1.89 -0.71 -6.09
C ALA A 61 1.92 -1.03 -4.60
N LEU A 62 0.86 -1.65 -4.09
CA LEU A 62 0.76 -2.15 -2.74
C LEU A 62 0.87 -3.68 -2.78
N GLY A 63 1.85 -4.23 -2.08
CA GLY A 63 2.05 -5.68 -1.99
C GLY A 63 1.45 -6.27 -0.72
N GLU A 64 0.77 -7.39 -0.83
CA GLU A 64 0.32 -8.18 0.31
C GLU A 64 0.64 -9.65 0.12
N VAL A 65 0.93 -10.35 1.23
CA VAL A 65 1.05 -11.80 1.27
C VAL A 65 0.02 -12.34 2.23
N TYR A 66 -0.88 -13.19 1.73
CA TYR A 66 -1.88 -13.85 2.56
C TYR A 66 -2.00 -15.32 2.19
N ARG A 67 -1.93 -16.20 3.17
CA ARG A 67 -1.98 -17.67 2.98
C ARG A 67 -1.02 -18.18 1.89
N ARG A 68 0.17 -17.58 1.81
CA ARG A 68 1.23 -17.83 0.80
C ARG A 68 0.92 -17.33 -0.62
N GLU A 69 -0.25 -16.72 -0.84
CA GLU A 69 -0.57 -16.03 -2.09
C GLU A 69 -0.08 -14.58 -2.04
N ARG A 70 0.35 -14.07 -3.19
CA ARG A 70 0.87 -12.71 -3.35
C ARG A 70 -0.15 -11.87 -4.09
N PHE A 71 -0.54 -10.78 -3.47
CA PHE A 71 -1.46 -9.80 -4.05
C PHE A 71 -0.72 -8.52 -4.36
N ARG A 72 -1.09 -7.86 -5.44
CA ARG A 72 -0.54 -6.58 -5.88
C ARG A 72 -1.69 -5.70 -6.29
N TYR A 73 -1.85 -4.59 -5.59
CA TYR A 73 -2.92 -3.66 -5.82
C TYR A 73 -2.34 -2.35 -6.35
N PRO A 74 -2.83 -1.83 -7.49
CA PRO A 74 -2.56 -0.46 -7.88
C PRO A 74 -3.39 0.46 -6.99
N VAL A 75 -2.75 1.28 -6.15
CA VAL A 75 -3.46 2.09 -5.17
C VAL A 75 -3.04 3.56 -5.19
N VAL A 76 -3.94 4.42 -4.79
CA VAL A 76 -3.67 5.84 -4.55
C VAL A 76 -4.25 6.25 -3.20
N ILE A 77 -3.57 7.17 -2.50
CA ILE A 77 -4.14 7.72 -1.26
C ILE A 77 -5.40 8.53 -1.57
N CYS A 78 -6.45 8.28 -0.81
CA CYS A 78 -7.72 9.00 -0.96
C CYS A 78 -8.23 9.60 0.36
N GLY A 79 -7.61 9.30 1.49
CA GLY A 79 -8.02 9.88 2.76
C GLY A 79 -7.09 9.55 3.92
N ALA A 80 -7.27 10.31 4.99
CA ALA A 80 -6.64 10.05 6.28
C ALA A 80 -7.68 10.33 7.36
N ASP A 81 -7.69 9.53 8.42
CA ASP A 81 -8.62 9.72 9.54
C ASP A 81 -8.19 10.94 10.37
N ALA A 82 -9.02 11.97 10.42
CA ALA A 82 -8.73 13.20 11.17
C ALA A 82 -8.58 12.94 12.69
N THR A 83 -9.29 11.93 13.23
CA THR A 83 -9.23 11.56 14.64
C THR A 83 -8.09 10.58 14.94
N ARG A 84 -7.58 9.92 13.91
CA ARG A 84 -6.51 8.94 13.97
C ARG A 84 -5.41 9.24 12.95
N PRO A 85 -4.56 10.23 13.20
CA PRO A 85 -3.61 10.78 12.21
C PRO A 85 -2.57 9.79 11.69
N ASN A 86 -2.57 8.57 12.20
CA ASN A 86 -1.74 7.48 11.69
C ASN A 86 -2.52 6.51 10.78
N GLU A 87 -3.83 6.65 10.65
CA GLU A 87 -4.64 5.83 9.75
C GLU A 87 -4.86 6.55 8.43
N ILE A 88 -4.54 5.86 7.33
CA ILE A 88 -4.69 6.33 5.96
C ILE A 88 -5.54 5.35 5.18
N VAL A 89 -6.22 5.85 4.17
CA VAL A 89 -7.05 5.05 3.27
C VAL A 89 -6.50 5.14 1.86
N PHE A 90 -6.25 3.99 1.26
CA PHE A 90 -5.95 3.86 -0.15
C PHE A 90 -7.19 3.45 -0.93
N PHE A 91 -7.32 3.97 -2.13
CA PHE A 91 -8.26 3.49 -3.14
C PHE A 91 -7.56 2.48 -4.05
N ASP A 92 -8.16 1.31 -4.23
CA ASP A 92 -7.70 0.29 -5.18
C ASP A 92 -8.21 0.62 -6.59
N LEU A 93 -7.30 0.97 -7.48
CA LEU A 93 -7.60 1.40 -8.84
C LEU A 93 -8.09 0.25 -9.76
N SER A 94 -8.11 -0.98 -9.28
CA SER A 94 -8.77 -2.08 -9.98
C SER A 94 -10.28 -1.87 -10.06
N PHE A 95 -10.85 -1.11 -9.12
CA PHE A 95 -12.25 -0.69 -9.12
C PHE A 95 -12.44 0.60 -9.90
N ASP A 96 -13.64 0.81 -10.44
CA ASP A 96 -13.98 2.07 -11.10
C ASP A 96 -14.27 3.16 -10.07
N PRO A 97 -13.52 4.29 -10.06
CA PRO A 97 -13.78 5.35 -9.09
C PRO A 97 -15.15 5.99 -9.21
N GLU A 98 -15.69 6.12 -10.42
CA GLU A 98 -16.99 6.77 -10.66
C GLU A 98 -18.14 5.97 -10.03
N GLU A 99 -18.06 4.64 -10.05
CA GLU A 99 -19.03 3.77 -9.37
C GLU A 99 -19.02 4.02 -7.86
N ILE A 100 -17.82 4.16 -7.26
CA ILE A 100 -17.69 4.36 -5.82
C ILE A 100 -18.08 5.78 -5.41
N PHE A 101 -17.78 6.79 -6.23
CA PHE A 101 -18.17 8.19 -5.97
C PHE A 101 -19.69 8.38 -5.99
N SER A 102 -20.43 7.53 -6.71
CA SER A 102 -21.88 7.60 -6.78
C SER A 102 -22.60 7.00 -5.57
N LEU A 103 -21.88 6.34 -4.66
CA LEU A 103 -22.45 5.71 -3.48
C LEU A 103 -22.79 6.72 -2.37
N GLU A 104 -23.75 6.36 -1.55
CA GLU A 104 -24.07 7.12 -0.35
C GLU A 104 -22.91 7.09 0.67
N THR A 105 -22.76 8.18 1.42
CA THR A 105 -21.69 8.31 2.44
C THR A 105 -21.68 7.15 3.44
N SER A 106 -22.87 6.62 3.81
CA SER A 106 -23.01 5.47 4.71
C SER A 106 -22.40 4.18 4.16
N ASP A 107 -22.50 3.99 2.83
CA ASP A 107 -21.95 2.81 2.18
C ASP A 107 -20.42 2.91 2.08
N ILE A 108 -19.90 4.09 1.71
CA ILE A 108 -18.47 4.38 1.71
C ILE A 108 -17.88 4.17 3.11
N PHE A 109 -18.55 4.68 4.15
CA PHE A 109 -18.18 4.45 5.55
C PHE A 109 -18.10 2.96 5.88
N SER A 110 -19.14 2.20 5.51
CA SER A 110 -19.18 0.76 5.72
C SER A 110 -18.00 0.03 5.04
N MET A 111 -17.63 0.44 3.81
CA MET A 111 -16.49 -0.12 3.09
C MET A 111 -15.16 0.14 3.81
N VAL A 112 -14.95 1.35 4.34
CA VAL A 112 -13.73 1.69 5.10
C VAL A 112 -13.64 0.91 6.41
N HIS A 113 -14.78 0.70 7.09
CA HIS A 113 -14.80 0.05 8.41
C HIS A 113 -14.81 -1.47 8.35
N LYS A 114 -15.58 -2.04 7.43
CA LYS A 114 -15.58 -3.50 7.25
C LYS A 114 -14.24 -4.00 6.76
N GLY A 115 -13.49 -3.12 6.08
CA GLY A 115 -12.17 -3.42 5.56
C GLY A 115 -12.17 -4.75 4.82
N GLY A 116 -11.35 -4.94 3.88
CA GLY A 116 -11.28 -6.25 3.26
C GLY A 116 -10.30 -6.19 2.11
N ARG A 117 -9.71 -7.33 1.83
CA ARG A 117 -8.82 -7.45 0.70
C ARG A 117 -9.55 -7.20 -0.62
N ASP A 118 -10.80 -7.61 -0.69
CA ASP A 118 -11.60 -7.62 -1.91
C ASP A 118 -12.41 -6.32 -2.12
N GLY A 119 -12.22 -5.32 -1.25
CA GLY A 119 -12.92 -4.03 -1.34
C GLY A 119 -12.07 -2.92 -1.97
N PRO A 120 -12.74 -1.85 -2.48
CA PRO A 120 -12.06 -0.73 -3.13
C PRO A 120 -11.26 0.15 -2.16
N LEU A 121 -11.58 0.13 -0.87
CA LEU A 121 -10.94 0.97 0.14
C LEU A 121 -10.12 0.12 1.11
N LYS A 122 -8.83 0.43 1.19
CA LYS A 122 -7.85 -0.31 2.00
C LYS A 122 -7.26 0.59 3.08
N LYS A 123 -7.45 0.22 4.35
CA LYS A 123 -6.98 1.01 5.49
C LYS A 123 -5.64 0.51 6.01
N TYR A 124 -4.68 1.42 6.18
CA TYR A 124 -3.33 1.15 6.69
C TYR A 124 -2.92 2.12 7.80
N LYS A 125 -1.89 1.73 8.54
CA LYS A 125 -1.28 2.59 9.56
C LYS A 125 0.08 3.07 9.08
N ILE A 126 0.24 4.39 8.93
CA ILE A 126 1.47 5.03 8.44
C ILE A 126 2.68 4.86 9.37
N ASN A 127 2.44 4.56 10.65
CA ASN A 127 3.51 4.24 11.61
C ASN A 127 3.96 2.77 11.58
N LYS A 128 3.49 2.01 10.60
CA LYS A 128 3.97 0.67 10.27
C LYS A 128 4.59 0.69 8.88
N THR A 129 5.53 -0.22 8.64
CA THR A 129 6.06 -0.43 7.29
C THR A 129 4.92 -0.92 6.39
N ILE A 130 4.59 -0.13 5.38
CA ILE A 130 3.61 -0.48 4.35
C ILE A 130 4.40 -0.94 3.13
N PRO A 131 4.15 -2.13 2.58
CA PRO A 131 4.88 -2.64 1.42
C PRO A 131 4.38 -1.98 0.12
N ILE A 132 4.77 -0.73 -0.08
CA ILE A 132 4.43 0.08 -1.25
C ILE A 132 5.65 0.34 -2.12
N CYS A 133 5.40 0.57 -3.40
CA CYS A 133 6.38 1.00 -4.38
C CYS A 133 5.74 2.01 -5.34
N PRO A 134 6.33 3.19 -5.58
CA PRO A 134 5.86 4.11 -6.60
C PRO A 134 5.86 3.46 -7.98
N GLN A 135 4.83 3.76 -8.77
CA GLN A 135 4.70 3.20 -10.12
C GLN A 135 5.92 3.50 -10.99
N GLU A 136 6.54 4.65 -10.82
CA GLU A 136 7.72 5.10 -11.56
C GLU A 136 8.95 4.20 -11.35
N MET A 137 9.00 3.44 -10.26
CA MET A 137 10.06 2.48 -9.95
C MET A 137 9.77 1.07 -10.50
N ILE A 138 8.58 0.85 -11.05
CA ILE A 138 8.16 -0.46 -11.57
C ILE A 138 8.57 -0.56 -13.04
N LYS A 139 9.50 -1.49 -13.33
CA LYS A 139 10.01 -1.70 -14.69
C LYS A 139 9.02 -2.45 -15.60
N ASP A 140 8.21 -3.32 -15.02
CA ASP A 140 7.24 -4.13 -15.75
C ASP A 140 5.82 -3.88 -15.20
N ASN A 141 5.04 -3.11 -15.95
CA ASN A 141 3.67 -2.79 -15.58
C ASN A 141 2.70 -3.98 -15.79
N ALA A 142 3.13 -5.07 -16.42
CA ALA A 142 2.34 -6.31 -16.54
C ALA A 142 2.09 -7.00 -15.19
N ILE A 143 2.68 -6.49 -14.10
CA ILE A 143 2.32 -6.93 -12.73
C ILE A 143 0.87 -6.58 -12.35
N PHE A 144 0.24 -5.65 -13.06
CA PHE A 144 -1.16 -5.30 -12.90
C PHE A 144 -1.97 -5.92 -14.04
N ASP A 145 -3.12 -6.50 -13.73
CA ASP A 145 -4.03 -7.12 -14.71
C ASP A 145 -4.86 -6.06 -15.50
N MET A 146 -4.35 -4.82 -15.60
CA MET A 146 -5.02 -3.68 -16.23
C MET A 146 -4.05 -2.81 -17.01
N ASP A 147 -4.56 -2.12 -18.03
CA ASP A 147 -3.80 -1.13 -18.78
C ASP A 147 -3.33 0.02 -17.88
N ILE A 148 -2.05 0.37 -17.98
CA ILE A 148 -1.42 1.40 -17.15
C ILE A 148 -2.07 2.78 -17.32
N ASN A 149 -2.54 3.12 -18.53
CA ASN A 149 -3.17 4.40 -18.80
C ASN A 149 -4.55 4.50 -18.12
N VAL A 150 -5.26 3.37 -18.01
CA VAL A 150 -6.51 3.31 -17.24
C VAL A 150 -6.24 3.57 -15.77
N LEU A 151 -5.20 2.94 -15.21
CA LEU A 151 -4.81 3.13 -13.81
C LEU A 151 -4.40 4.56 -13.52
N ILE A 152 -3.60 5.19 -14.39
CA ILE A 152 -3.19 6.60 -14.26
C ILE A 152 -4.42 7.51 -14.27
N LYS A 153 -5.34 7.32 -15.25
CA LYS A 153 -6.56 8.11 -15.33
C LYS A 153 -7.44 7.98 -14.08
N ARG A 154 -7.61 6.76 -13.58
CA ARG A 154 -8.35 6.48 -12.34
C ARG A 154 -7.69 7.14 -11.12
N ALA A 155 -6.35 7.10 -11.04
CA ALA A 155 -5.62 7.77 -9.98
C ALA A 155 -5.82 9.29 -9.98
N GLU A 156 -5.84 9.93 -11.16
CA GLU A 156 -6.15 11.35 -11.32
C GLU A 156 -7.59 11.67 -10.88
N LEU A 157 -8.57 10.85 -11.27
CA LEU A 157 -9.96 11.02 -10.84
C LEU A 157 -10.07 10.99 -9.31
N VAL A 158 -9.45 10.00 -8.66
CA VAL A 158 -9.47 9.91 -7.19
C VAL A 158 -8.77 11.10 -6.55
N LYS A 159 -7.57 11.48 -7.00
CA LYS A 159 -6.80 12.60 -6.43
C LYS A 159 -7.52 13.94 -6.53
N ASN A 160 -8.27 14.16 -7.59
CA ASN A 160 -8.95 15.43 -7.86
C ASN A 160 -10.36 15.51 -7.26
N ASN A 161 -10.91 14.42 -6.71
CA ASN A 161 -12.24 14.42 -6.11
C ASN A 161 -12.20 14.85 -4.63
N THR A 162 -12.27 16.17 -4.40
CA THR A 162 -12.26 16.78 -3.06
C THR A 162 -13.44 16.38 -2.20
N ASP A 163 -14.61 16.15 -2.81
CA ASP A 163 -15.84 15.75 -2.08
C ASP A 163 -15.69 14.33 -1.52
N PHE A 164 -15.13 13.44 -2.31
CA PHE A 164 -14.81 12.08 -1.86
C PHE A 164 -13.81 12.06 -0.71
N HIS A 165 -12.73 12.87 -0.80
CA HIS A 165 -11.76 13.01 0.28
C HIS A 165 -12.41 13.57 1.55
N THR A 166 -13.27 14.55 1.42
CA THR A 166 -14.01 15.12 2.54
C THR A 166 -14.94 14.09 3.18
N CYS A 167 -15.66 13.33 2.37
CA CYS A 167 -16.51 12.23 2.84
C CYS A 167 -15.73 11.25 3.71
N LEU A 168 -14.53 10.84 3.29
CA LEU A 168 -13.67 9.92 4.04
C LEU A 168 -13.15 10.51 5.36
N LEU A 169 -12.94 11.83 5.45
CA LEU A 169 -12.53 12.49 6.69
C LEU A 169 -13.63 12.48 7.76
N TYR A 170 -14.89 12.59 7.35
CA TYR A 170 -16.06 12.60 8.26
C TYR A 170 -16.59 11.22 8.60
N THR A 171 -16.07 10.15 8.02
CA THR A 171 -16.51 8.76 8.25
C THR A 171 -16.00 8.15 9.56
N SER A 172 -15.25 8.88 10.38
CA SER A 172 -14.94 8.42 11.74
C SER A 172 -16.11 8.68 12.69
N PRO A 173 -16.65 7.67 13.38
CA PRO A 173 -17.71 7.88 14.38
C PRO A 173 -17.20 8.86 15.44
N SER A 174 -17.97 9.90 15.69
CA SER A 174 -17.72 10.78 16.83
C SER A 174 -17.72 9.93 18.13
N PRO A 175 -16.82 10.17 19.09
CA PRO A 175 -16.80 9.45 20.36
C PRO A 175 -18.11 9.55 21.17
N ARG A 176 -19.08 10.35 20.69
CA ARG A 176 -20.37 10.58 21.36
C ARG A 176 -21.48 9.59 20.98
N ASP A 177 -21.31 8.80 19.92
CA ASP A 177 -22.35 7.86 19.44
C ASP A 177 -22.23 6.44 20.00
N SER A 178 -21.26 6.18 20.89
CA SER A 178 -21.06 4.89 21.55
C SER A 178 -21.76 4.76 22.91
N SER A 179 -22.72 5.64 23.20
CA SER A 179 -23.52 5.63 24.45
C SER A 179 -24.99 5.56 24.12
N GLN A 180 -25.47 4.41 23.63
CA GLN A 180 -26.85 3.94 23.74
C GLN A 180 -26.89 2.43 23.86
#